data_0a4ee61a3d1115417da8710c87926e69
#
_entry.id   0a4ee61a3d1115417da8710c87926e69
#
_cell.length_a   1.000
_cell.length_b   1.000
_cell.length_c   1.000
_cell.angle_alpha   90.00
_cell.angle_beta   90.00
_cell.angle_gamma   90.00
#
_symmetry.space_group_name_H-M   'P 1'
#
loop_
_entity.id
_entity.type
_entity.pdbx_description
1 polymer ?
#
loop_
_entity_poly.entity_id
_entity_poly.type
_entity_poly.pdbx_seq_one_letter_code
_entity_poly.pdbx_strand_id
1 'polypeptide(L)'
;MTGAPGGPIPVPAGCLITDASVVGLTMTSPERLEPGALVDFDLLLGARPIATMARVISCAEQASGRHRVELGFVAMAQVDRDTLADFLQAVGRDVLRVREPRR
;
A
#
# COMPACT_ATOMS: atom_id res chain seq x y z
N MET A 1 -9.72 -15.29 22.95
CA MET A 1 -9.42 -14.84 22.48
C MET A 1 -9.10 -14.65 21.76
N THR A 2 -8.96 -14.54 21.46
CA THR A 2 -8.67 -14.32 20.80
C THR A 2 -8.35 -13.73 20.16
N GLY A 3 -8.35 -13.93 20.09
CA GLY A 3 -7.83 -13.60 19.29
C GLY A 3 -7.55 -12.57 18.53
N ALA A 4 -7.25 -11.88 18.81
CA ALA A 4 -6.98 -10.88 18.11
C ALA A 4 -5.85 -10.99 17.34
N PRO A 5 -5.87 -10.93 16.22
CA PRO A 5 -4.76 -10.93 15.50
C PRO A 5 -4.17 -9.68 15.59
N GLY A 6 -3.56 -9.41 16.11
CA GLY A 6 -3.07 -8.20 16.21
C GLY A 6 -2.15 -7.65 15.31
N GLY A 7 -1.60 -8.18 14.48
CA GLY A 7 -0.55 -7.59 13.67
C GLY A 7 -0.96 -7.21 12.28
N PRO A 8 -0.11 -6.44 11.57
CA PRO A 8 -0.35 -6.13 10.18
C PRO A 8 -0.29 -7.38 9.33
N ILE A 9 -1.04 -7.39 8.25
CA ILE A 9 -0.98 -8.47 7.27
C ILE A 9 -0.10 -8.06 6.10
N PRO A 10 0.59 -9.00 5.46
CA PRO A 10 1.34 -8.65 4.27
C PRO A 10 0.41 -8.31 3.11
N VAL A 11 0.86 -7.42 2.24
CA VAL A 11 0.07 -7.07 1.06
C VAL A 11 -0.11 -8.31 0.19
N PRO A 12 -1.31 -8.58 -0.35
CA PRO A 12 -1.49 -9.71 -1.26
C PRO A 12 -0.67 -9.56 -2.54
N ALA A 13 -0.26 -10.69 -3.10
CA ALA A 13 0.41 -10.67 -4.39
C ALA A 13 -0.57 -10.21 -5.47
N GLY A 14 -0.07 -9.56 -6.50
CA GLY A 14 -0.90 -9.12 -7.62
C GLY A 14 -1.60 -7.80 -7.45
N CYS A 15 -1.28 -7.04 -6.41
CA CYS A 15 -1.82 -5.70 -6.25
C CYS A 15 -1.15 -4.72 -7.22
N LEU A 16 -1.94 -3.82 -7.79
CA LEU A 16 -1.46 -2.82 -8.74
C LEU A 16 -1.87 -1.43 -8.25
N ILE A 17 -0.92 -0.52 -8.17
CA ILE A 17 -1.18 0.86 -7.74
C ILE A 17 -1.86 1.61 -8.87
N THR A 18 -2.96 2.28 -8.58
CA THR A 18 -3.67 3.11 -9.53
C THR A 18 -3.55 4.60 -9.23
N ASP A 19 -3.22 4.96 -8.00
CA ASP A 19 -2.98 6.34 -7.61
C ASP A 19 -2.14 6.37 -6.35
N ALA A 20 -1.39 7.45 -6.14
CA ALA A 20 -0.51 7.56 -4.98
C ALA A 20 -0.23 9.02 -4.63
N SER A 21 -0.04 9.27 -3.35
CA SER A 21 0.40 10.55 -2.81
C SER A 21 1.30 10.30 -1.61
N VAL A 22 1.73 11.36 -0.93
CA VAL A 22 2.57 11.21 0.26
C VAL A 22 1.79 10.76 1.49
N VAL A 23 0.47 10.71 1.42
CA VAL A 23 -0.37 10.29 2.55
C VAL A 23 -0.99 8.91 2.36
N GLY A 24 -0.96 8.37 1.17
CA GLY A 24 -1.55 7.06 0.92
C GLY A 24 -1.57 6.70 -0.54
N LEU A 25 -2.18 5.57 -0.85
CA LEU A 25 -2.31 5.13 -2.23
C LEU A 25 -3.64 4.39 -2.44
N THR A 26 -4.01 4.27 -3.70
CA THR A 26 -5.11 3.43 -4.14
C THR A 26 -4.53 2.32 -4.99
N MET A 27 -5.01 1.11 -4.80
CA MET A 27 -4.55 -0.04 -5.58
C MET A 27 -5.72 -0.93 -5.91
N THR A 28 -5.53 -1.82 -6.88
CA THR A 28 -6.44 -2.94 -7.08
C THR A 28 -5.81 -4.17 -6.48
N SER A 29 -6.63 -5.02 -5.87
CA SER A 29 -6.19 -6.24 -5.21
C SER A 29 -7.03 -7.41 -5.71
N PRO A 30 -6.43 -8.59 -5.91
CA PRO A 30 -7.22 -9.78 -6.24
C PRO A 30 -8.02 -10.28 -5.03
N GLU A 31 -7.67 -9.85 -3.83
CA GLU A 31 -8.32 -10.28 -2.59
C GLU A 31 -9.00 -9.11 -1.91
N ARG A 32 -10.09 -9.40 -1.22
CA ARG A 32 -10.75 -8.39 -0.41
C ARG A 32 -9.90 -8.10 0.83
N LEU A 33 -9.74 -6.83 1.16
CA LEU A 33 -9.07 -6.40 2.38
C LEU A 33 -10.07 -5.73 3.30
N GLU A 34 -10.00 -6.03 4.59
CA GLU A 34 -10.97 -5.54 5.55
C GLU A 34 -10.69 -4.07 5.89
N PRO A 35 -11.66 -3.16 5.76
CA PRO A 35 -11.46 -1.78 6.21
C PRO A 35 -11.03 -1.75 7.67
N GLY A 36 -10.06 -0.91 7.97
CA GLY A 36 -9.46 -0.83 9.31
C GLY A 36 -8.25 -1.73 9.52
N ALA A 37 -8.04 -2.71 8.65
CA ALA A 37 -6.88 -3.59 8.79
C ALA A 37 -5.59 -2.85 8.48
N LEU A 38 -4.50 -3.27 9.11
CA LEU A 38 -3.17 -2.77 8.81
C LEU A 38 -2.52 -3.68 7.78
N VAL A 39 -1.88 -3.06 6.79
CA VAL A 39 -1.20 -3.78 5.72
C VAL A 39 0.26 -3.36 5.73
N ASP A 40 1.15 -4.35 5.66
CA ASP A 40 2.59 -4.16 5.71
C ASP A 40 3.16 -4.47 4.33
N PHE A 41 4.00 -3.59 3.81
CA PHE A 41 4.55 -3.78 2.47
C PHE A 41 5.80 -2.93 2.26
N ASP A 42 6.54 -3.27 1.22
CA ASP A 42 7.56 -2.39 0.67
C ASP A 42 6.95 -1.63 -0.48
N LEU A 43 7.05 -0.31 -0.44
CA LEU A 43 6.71 0.54 -1.57
C LEU A 43 7.96 0.72 -2.41
N LEU A 44 7.92 0.27 -3.64
CA LEU A 44 9.08 0.33 -4.51
C LEU A 44 9.06 1.60 -5.36
N LEU A 45 10.07 2.43 -5.18
CA LEU A 45 10.28 3.60 -6.01
C LEU A 45 11.32 3.18 -7.03
N GLY A 46 10.87 2.64 -8.16
CA GLY A 46 11.77 1.93 -9.04
C GLY A 46 12.32 0.71 -8.32
N ALA A 47 13.64 0.65 -8.14
CA ALA A 47 14.27 -0.45 -7.42
C ALA A 47 14.45 -0.20 -5.93
N ARG A 48 14.12 1.01 -5.45
CA ARG A 48 14.36 1.37 -4.05
C ARG A 48 13.16 1.02 -3.17
N PRO A 49 13.32 0.14 -2.17
CA PRO A 49 12.20 -0.19 -1.30
C PRO A 49 12.08 0.79 -0.14
N ILE A 50 10.85 1.12 0.21
CA ILE A 50 10.55 1.90 1.41
C ILE A 50 9.61 1.05 2.26
N ALA A 51 10.04 0.70 3.45
CA ALA A 51 9.21 -0.05 4.39
C ALA A 51 8.01 0.82 4.80
N THR A 52 6.81 0.30 4.62
CA THR A 52 5.59 1.08 4.80
C THR A 52 4.53 0.24 5.49
N MET A 53 3.74 0.89 6.31
CA MET A 53 2.54 0.30 6.88
C MET A 53 1.38 1.24 6.60
N ALA A 54 0.25 0.70 6.20
CA ALA A 54 -0.91 1.48 5.86
C ALA A 54 -2.17 0.86 6.45
N ARG A 55 -3.19 1.68 6.66
CA ARG A 55 -4.50 1.21 7.11
C ARG A 55 -5.45 1.21 5.92
N VAL A 56 -6.22 0.15 5.77
CA VAL A 56 -7.26 0.09 4.74
C VAL A 56 -8.35 1.08 5.11
N ILE A 57 -8.58 2.07 4.25
CA ILE A 57 -9.63 3.05 4.44
C ILE A 57 -10.93 2.52 3.86
N SER A 58 -10.87 1.97 2.67
CA SER A 58 -12.05 1.41 2.00
C SER A 58 -11.63 0.28 1.07
N CYS A 59 -12.57 -0.61 0.79
CA CYS A 59 -12.36 -1.71 -0.13
C CYS A 59 -13.69 -1.98 -0.84
N ALA A 60 -13.69 -1.88 -2.15
CA ALA A 60 -14.89 -2.06 -2.96
C ALA A 60 -14.64 -3.03 -4.11
N GLU A 61 -15.52 -3.97 -4.27
CA GLU A 61 -15.42 -4.92 -5.38
C GLU A 61 -15.77 -4.24 -6.69
N GLN A 62 -14.99 -4.51 -7.72
CA GLN A 62 -15.20 -3.95 -9.05
C GLN A 62 -15.83 -4.99 -9.96
N ALA A 63 -16.33 -4.55 -11.11
CA ALA A 63 -16.94 -5.46 -12.09
C ALA A 63 -16.00 -6.57 -12.54
N SER A 64 -14.70 -6.33 -12.49
CA SER A 64 -13.71 -7.33 -12.87
C SER A 64 -13.54 -8.46 -11.84
N GLY A 65 -14.15 -8.32 -10.66
CA GLY A 65 -13.92 -9.23 -9.55
C GLY A 65 -12.73 -8.84 -8.67
N ARG A 66 -11.93 -7.88 -9.11
CA ARG A 66 -10.87 -7.33 -8.28
C ARG A 66 -11.46 -6.30 -7.31
N HIS A 67 -10.68 -5.89 -6.36
CA HIS A 67 -11.11 -4.92 -5.35
C HIS A 67 -10.30 -3.65 -5.46
N ARG A 68 -10.99 -2.51 -5.39
CA ARG A 68 -10.33 -1.23 -5.31
C ARG A 68 -10.12 -0.92 -3.84
N VAL A 69 -8.88 -0.72 -3.44
CA VAL A 69 -8.52 -0.53 -2.03
C VAL A 69 -7.85 0.81 -1.85
N GLU A 70 -8.35 1.61 -0.93
CA GLU A 70 -7.71 2.87 -0.55
C GLU A 70 -6.96 2.65 0.74
N LEU A 71 -5.70 3.05 0.77
CA LEU A 71 -4.81 2.88 1.92
C LEU A 71 -4.27 4.23 2.38
N GLY A 72 -4.27 4.45 3.69
CA GLY A 72 -3.62 5.61 4.28
C GLY A 72 -2.35 5.18 4.99
N PHE A 73 -1.23 5.83 4.73
CA PHE A 73 0.04 5.47 5.39
C PHE A 73 -0.04 5.82 6.87
N VAL A 74 0.33 4.88 7.72
CA VAL A 74 0.35 5.10 9.17
C VAL A 74 1.76 5.02 9.73
N ALA A 75 2.71 4.46 9.00
CA ALA A 75 4.11 4.42 9.41
C ALA A 75 5.00 4.49 8.19
N MET A 76 5.71 5.60 8.06
CA MET A 76 6.71 5.82 7.04
C MET A 76 7.66 6.88 7.59
N ALA A 77 8.96 6.62 7.55
CA ALA A 77 9.93 7.58 8.03
C ALA A 77 9.85 8.89 7.24
N GLN A 78 10.09 10.02 7.88
CA GLN A 78 9.97 11.32 7.22
C GLN A 78 10.93 11.43 6.03
N VAL A 79 12.14 10.90 6.15
CA VAL A 79 13.09 10.91 5.03
C VAL A 79 12.55 10.12 3.84
N ASP A 80 11.84 9.04 4.09
CA ASP A 80 11.24 8.24 3.03
C ASP A 80 10.05 8.97 2.41
N ARG A 81 9.26 9.69 3.22
CA ARG A 81 8.15 10.49 2.73
C ARG A 81 8.64 11.59 1.80
N ASP A 82 9.75 12.24 2.18
CA ASP A 82 10.36 13.28 1.35
C ASP A 82 10.86 12.69 0.04
N THR A 83 11.48 11.52 0.09
CA THR A 83 11.94 10.81 -1.10
C THR A 83 10.76 10.44 -2.00
N LEU A 84 9.65 10.00 -1.41
CA LEU A 84 8.44 9.67 -2.17
C LEU A 84 7.87 10.92 -2.84
N ALA A 85 7.83 12.06 -2.14
CA ALA A 85 7.33 13.30 -2.70
C ALA A 85 8.15 13.71 -3.94
N ASP A 86 9.47 13.65 -3.82
CA ASP A 86 10.36 13.98 -4.93
C ASP A 86 10.18 13.03 -6.10
N PHE A 87 10.04 11.74 -5.80
CA PHE A 87 9.87 10.71 -6.82
C PHE A 87 8.56 10.92 -7.59
N LEU A 88 7.46 11.18 -6.87
CA LEU A 88 6.17 11.40 -7.50
C LEU A 88 6.19 12.61 -8.42
N GLN A 89 6.91 13.66 -8.02
CA GLN A 89 7.00 14.86 -8.82
C GLN A 89 7.89 14.67 -10.04
N ALA A 90 8.99 13.94 -9.90
CA ALA A 90 9.96 13.77 -10.96
C ALA A 90 9.59 12.67 -11.97
N VAL A 91 9.04 11.56 -11.49
CA VAL A 91 8.81 10.37 -12.30
C VAL A 91 7.34 10.02 -12.42
N GLY A 92 6.58 10.21 -11.36
CA GLY A 92 5.16 9.90 -11.33
C GLY A 92 4.87 8.55 -10.71
N ARG A 93 3.58 8.23 -10.61
CA ARG A 93 3.14 7.02 -9.90
C ARG A 93 3.24 5.75 -10.75
N ASP A 94 3.41 5.87 -12.05
CA ASP A 94 3.31 4.71 -12.95
C ASP A 94 4.38 3.65 -12.71
N VAL A 95 5.50 4.04 -12.11
CA VAL A 95 6.59 3.12 -11.81
C VAL A 95 6.58 2.64 -10.36
N LEU A 96 5.57 3.04 -9.57
CA LEU A 96 5.46 2.57 -8.20
C LEU A 96 4.90 1.15 -8.17
N ARG A 97 5.41 0.35 -7.25
CA ARG A 97 4.93 -1.02 -7.03
C ARG A 97 4.83 -1.29 -5.54
N VAL A 98 3.95 -2.19 -5.17
CA VAL A 98 3.91 -2.72 -3.80
C VAL A 98 4.37 -4.16 -3.83
N ARG A 99 5.04 -4.56 -2.77
CA ARG A 99 5.60 -5.90 -2.67
C ARG A 99 5.52 -6.39 -1.23
N GLU A 100 5.41 -7.70 -1.02
CA GLU A 100 5.52 -8.26 0.31
C GLU A 100 6.81 -7.80 0.95
N PRO A 101 6.79 -7.47 2.25
CA PRO A 101 7.99 -6.99 2.92
C PRO A 101 9.04 -8.09 2.95
N ARG A 102 10.29 -7.73 2.72
CA ARG A 102 11.39 -8.67 2.86
C ARG A 102 11.95 -8.56 4.26
N ARG A 103 12.02 -9.67 4.95
CA ARG A 103 12.52 -9.70 6.32
C ARG A 103 13.44 -10.87 6.56
#